data_ac777346b54451b19d1451d50928d93a
#
_entry.id   ac777346b54451b19d1451d50928d93a
#
_cell.length_a   1.000
_cell.length_b   1.000
_cell.length_c   1.000
_cell.angle_alpha   90.00
_cell.angle_beta   90.00
_cell.angle_gamma   90.00
#
_symmetry.space_group_name_H-M   'P 1'
#
loop_
_entity.id
_entity.type
_entity.pdbx_description
1 polymer ?
#
loop_
_entity_poly.entity_id
_entity_poly.type
_entity_poly.pdbx_seq_one_letter_code
_entity_poly.pdbx_strand_id
1 'polypeptide(L)'
;MIKYVCLPSGGIKLIAYLGILNKLIETDHLNLKNIKGYYGISCGSILSAVLCLGFDFKQIINYFIERTWHKIFNVDQINFFNYFNDKGIINKTLFGKLFEHLFKAKGMDINTLTMSEFYEKTNVKLCVFAVNACNFQLKQFNYETTPDILVLDALYYSSCIPTLFKPYEYEGVCYLDGGMHTNTPVDMCVKQENIKKDEVLVLEVLRSDTLDKRISVDDTYFNYIINILCKLHVNGTPEVSADDYEYLIKIPTLDDYVYDYHEITTSPEARNAIYLKGIEVCESYLEAKQVKSNENNENKETNIA
;
A
#
# COMPACT_ATOMS: atom_id res chain seq x y z
N MET A 1 1.05 20.45 -9.36
CA MET A 1 0.13 20.17 -8.20
C MET A 1 -0.31 18.72 -8.24
N ILE A 2 -0.10 17.98 -7.16
CA ILE A 2 -0.42 16.54 -7.06
C ILE A 2 -1.93 16.33 -7.11
N LYS A 3 -2.38 15.47 -8.03
CA LYS A 3 -3.78 15.08 -8.25
C LYS A 3 -4.03 13.59 -8.04
N TYR A 4 -2.97 12.78 -8.14
CA TYR A 4 -3.04 11.33 -8.01
C TYR A 4 -1.95 10.83 -7.07
N VAL A 5 -2.23 9.75 -6.36
CA VAL A 5 -1.28 9.14 -5.42
C VAL A 5 -1.19 7.65 -5.72
N CYS A 6 0.03 7.16 -5.96
CA CYS A 6 0.35 5.76 -6.17
C CYS A 6 1.00 5.18 -4.92
N LEU A 7 0.33 4.21 -4.29
CA LEU A 7 0.76 3.57 -3.06
C LEU A 7 1.18 2.12 -3.33
N PRO A 8 2.42 1.76 -2.99
CA PRO A 8 2.97 0.45 -3.30
C PRO A 8 2.46 -0.66 -2.38
N SER A 9 2.77 -1.90 -2.74
CA SER A 9 2.73 -3.03 -1.81
C SER A 9 3.81 -2.85 -0.73
N GLY A 10 3.66 -3.53 0.42
CA GLY A 10 4.68 -3.44 1.47
C GLY A 10 4.23 -3.90 2.86
N GLY A 11 3.05 -4.47 3.00
CA GLY A 11 2.52 -4.99 4.27
C GLY A 11 2.50 -3.93 5.38
N ILE A 12 3.24 -4.16 6.46
CA ILE A 12 3.30 -3.25 7.61
C ILE A 12 3.93 -1.88 7.30
N LYS A 13 4.64 -1.74 6.17
CA LYS A 13 5.21 -0.47 5.70
C LYS A 13 4.14 0.58 5.41
N LEU A 14 2.86 0.19 5.31
CA LEU A 14 1.73 1.12 5.29
C LEU A 14 1.84 2.19 6.38
N ILE A 15 2.35 1.83 7.56
CA ILE A 15 2.52 2.76 8.69
C ILE A 15 3.59 3.82 8.37
N ALA A 16 4.67 3.44 7.66
CA ALA A 16 5.66 4.42 7.18
C ALA A 16 5.07 5.34 6.10
N TYR A 17 4.16 4.82 5.25
CA TYR A 17 3.47 5.67 4.25
C TYR A 17 2.65 6.76 4.93
N LEU A 18 2.04 6.47 6.08
CA LEU A 18 1.34 7.48 6.88
C LEU A 18 2.31 8.59 7.36
N GLY A 19 3.53 8.23 7.80
CA GLY A 19 4.55 9.20 8.19
C GLY A 19 4.97 10.10 7.03
N ILE A 20 5.21 9.51 5.85
CA ILE A 20 5.57 10.26 4.64
C ILE A 20 4.44 11.22 4.25
N LEU A 21 3.21 10.72 4.15
CA LEU A 21 2.06 11.54 3.77
C LEU A 21 1.79 12.66 4.78
N ASN A 22 1.93 12.37 6.08
CA ASN A 22 1.78 13.39 7.13
C ASN A 22 2.78 14.52 6.95
N LYS A 23 4.06 14.19 6.74
CA LYS A 23 5.11 15.20 6.56
C LYS A 23 4.88 16.05 5.31
N LEU A 24 4.45 15.44 4.20
CA LEU A 24 4.10 16.18 2.98
C LEU A 24 2.91 17.12 3.20
N ILE A 25 1.92 16.72 4.01
CA ILE A 25 0.77 17.55 4.36
C ILE A 25 1.20 18.72 5.26
N GLU A 26 1.99 18.47 6.30
CA GLU A 26 2.47 19.49 7.23
C GLU A 26 3.37 20.53 6.57
N THR A 27 4.06 20.16 5.51
CA THR A 27 4.96 21.04 4.73
C THR A 27 4.30 21.62 3.45
N ASP A 28 2.97 21.54 3.34
CA ASP A 28 2.17 22.04 2.22
C ASP A 28 2.55 21.47 0.82
N HIS A 29 3.28 20.34 0.78
CA HIS A 29 3.60 19.67 -0.49
C HIS A 29 2.46 18.78 -0.99
N LEU A 30 1.55 18.35 -0.10
CA LEU A 30 0.39 17.52 -0.43
C LEU A 30 -0.87 18.09 0.20
N ASN A 31 -1.88 18.32 -0.63
CA ASN A 31 -3.22 18.66 -0.17
C ASN A 31 -4.20 17.56 -0.60
N LEU A 32 -4.69 16.79 0.37
CA LEU A 32 -5.59 15.66 0.11
C LEU A 32 -6.90 16.07 -0.57
N LYS A 33 -7.36 17.33 -0.40
CA LYS A 33 -8.57 17.84 -1.07
C LYS A 33 -8.42 17.98 -2.59
N ASN A 34 -7.18 18.02 -3.08
CA ASN A 34 -6.90 18.13 -4.51
C ASN A 34 -6.77 16.77 -5.19
N ILE A 35 -6.78 15.69 -4.43
CA ILE A 35 -6.58 14.33 -4.96
C ILE A 35 -7.86 13.87 -5.66
N LYS A 36 -7.70 13.49 -6.92
CA LYS A 36 -8.76 12.95 -7.77
C LYS A 36 -8.84 11.43 -7.73
N GLY A 37 -7.71 10.79 -7.45
CA GLY A 37 -7.65 9.33 -7.40
C GLY A 37 -6.43 8.77 -6.68
N TYR A 38 -6.64 7.61 -6.09
CA TYR A 38 -5.63 6.79 -5.45
C TYR A 38 -5.49 5.47 -6.19
N TYR A 39 -4.26 5.09 -6.45
CA TYR A 39 -3.86 3.85 -7.11
C TYR A 39 -3.06 3.03 -6.12
N GLY A 40 -3.58 1.87 -5.71
CA GLY A 40 -2.97 1.11 -4.62
C GLY A 40 -2.83 -0.38 -4.91
N ILE A 41 -1.79 -0.97 -4.33
CA ILE A 41 -1.50 -2.40 -4.36
C ILE A 41 -1.39 -2.91 -2.92
N SER A 42 -2.05 -4.03 -2.59
CA SER A 42 -1.95 -4.67 -1.28
C SER A 42 -2.27 -3.68 -0.14
N CYS A 43 -1.37 -3.50 0.82
CA CYS A 43 -1.53 -2.51 1.88
C CYS A 43 -1.70 -1.07 1.36
N GLY A 44 -1.12 -0.74 0.21
CA GLY A 44 -1.35 0.53 -0.47
C GLY A 44 -2.79 0.69 -0.95
N SER A 45 -3.46 -0.39 -1.39
CA SER A 45 -4.88 -0.34 -1.74
C SER A 45 -5.78 -0.10 -0.52
N ILE A 46 -5.42 -0.68 0.62
CA ILE A 46 -6.11 -0.48 1.89
C ILE A 46 -6.03 0.99 2.31
N LEU A 47 -4.82 1.54 2.32
CA LEU A 47 -4.63 2.96 2.67
C LEU A 47 -5.33 3.87 1.68
N SER A 48 -5.29 3.56 0.38
CA SER A 48 -6.01 4.29 -0.67
C SER A 48 -7.52 4.37 -0.38
N ALA A 49 -8.15 3.24 -0.04
CA ALA A 49 -9.57 3.21 0.31
C ALA A 49 -9.88 4.04 1.56
N VAL A 50 -9.02 3.97 2.58
CA VAL A 50 -9.18 4.77 3.81
C VAL A 50 -9.03 6.27 3.53
N LEU A 51 -8.09 6.66 2.67
CA LEU A 51 -7.90 8.06 2.26
C LEU A 51 -9.12 8.60 1.48
N CYS A 52 -9.74 7.79 0.62
CA CYS A 52 -10.97 8.16 -0.07
C CYS A 52 -12.13 8.47 0.89
N LEU A 53 -12.16 7.90 2.09
CA LEU A 53 -13.20 8.17 3.08
C LEU A 53 -13.17 9.61 3.64
N GLY A 54 -12.10 10.37 3.40
CA GLY A 54 -12.00 11.78 3.77
C GLY A 54 -12.06 12.03 5.29
N PHE A 55 -11.40 11.20 6.08
CA PHE A 55 -11.14 11.47 7.49
C PHE A 55 -10.07 12.56 7.65
N ASP A 56 -10.07 13.22 8.79
CA ASP A 56 -8.90 13.99 9.20
C ASP A 56 -7.68 13.06 9.27
N PHE A 57 -6.54 13.52 8.76
CA PHE A 57 -5.38 12.65 8.59
C PHE A 57 -4.84 12.15 9.94
N LYS A 58 -4.97 12.95 11.02
CA LYS A 58 -4.59 12.53 12.38
C LYS A 58 -5.48 11.39 12.90
N GLN A 59 -6.77 11.38 12.51
CA GLN A 59 -7.67 10.26 12.86
C GLN A 59 -7.22 8.96 12.17
N ILE A 60 -6.75 9.05 10.92
CA ILE A 60 -6.20 7.90 10.19
C ILE A 60 -4.93 7.38 10.89
N ILE A 61 -3.99 8.26 11.22
CA ILE A 61 -2.76 7.91 11.95
C ILE A 61 -3.11 7.19 13.26
N ASN A 62 -3.95 7.81 14.09
CA ASN A 62 -4.36 7.23 15.37
C ASN A 62 -5.02 5.86 15.21
N TYR A 63 -5.84 5.69 14.17
CA TYR A 63 -6.46 4.40 13.88
C TYR A 63 -5.44 3.30 13.64
N PHE A 64 -4.41 3.55 12.85
CA PHE A 64 -3.40 2.55 12.53
C PHE A 64 -2.40 2.35 13.69
N ILE A 65 -2.09 3.37 14.46
CA ILE A 65 -1.11 3.27 15.56
C ILE A 65 -1.75 2.73 16.83
N GLU A 66 -2.91 3.24 17.26
CA GLU A 66 -3.44 2.97 18.60
C GLU A 66 -4.36 1.74 18.67
N ARG A 67 -4.82 1.24 17.54
CA ARG A 67 -5.77 0.13 17.54
C ARG A 67 -5.14 -1.15 18.08
N THR A 68 -5.91 -1.90 18.86
CA THR A 68 -5.52 -3.19 19.43
C THR A 68 -5.65 -4.32 18.39
N TRP A 69 -4.73 -4.37 17.41
CA TRP A 69 -4.79 -5.29 16.28
C TRP A 69 -4.77 -6.76 16.68
N HIS A 70 -4.04 -7.12 17.76
CA HIS A 70 -3.97 -8.49 18.28
C HIS A 70 -5.34 -9.07 18.69
N LYS A 71 -6.29 -8.20 19.08
CA LYS A 71 -7.65 -8.65 19.41
C LYS A 71 -8.46 -9.07 18.17
N ILE A 72 -8.06 -8.59 17.00
CA ILE A 72 -8.67 -8.92 15.72
C ILE A 72 -8.00 -10.15 15.12
N PHE A 73 -6.67 -10.19 15.16
CA PHE A 73 -5.82 -11.30 14.72
C PHE A 73 -5.58 -12.27 15.88
N ASN A 74 -6.61 -12.92 16.39
CA ASN A 74 -6.42 -13.93 17.43
C ASN A 74 -5.83 -15.22 16.84
N VAL A 75 -4.50 -15.26 16.76
CA VAL A 75 -3.72 -16.36 16.17
C VAL A 75 -3.89 -17.65 16.98
N ASP A 76 -4.20 -17.57 18.29
CA ASP A 76 -4.36 -18.72 19.17
C ASP A 76 -5.58 -19.61 18.80
N GLN A 77 -6.49 -19.09 17.97
CA GLN A 77 -7.66 -19.83 17.48
C GLN A 77 -7.45 -20.47 16.10
N ILE A 78 -6.23 -20.38 15.54
CA ILE A 78 -5.95 -20.99 14.24
C ILE A 78 -5.93 -22.50 14.39
N ASN A 79 -6.97 -23.15 13.86
CA ASN A 79 -6.97 -24.59 13.76
C ASN A 79 -5.98 -25.03 12.67
N PHE A 80 -4.83 -25.53 13.09
CA PHE A 80 -3.75 -25.94 12.22
C PHE A 80 -4.18 -27.01 11.19
N PHE A 81 -5.14 -27.86 11.50
CA PHE A 81 -5.69 -28.82 10.55
C PHE A 81 -6.50 -28.17 9.42
N ASN A 82 -7.17 -27.06 9.70
CA ASN A 82 -7.91 -26.32 8.68
C ASN A 82 -7.01 -25.48 7.78
N TYR A 83 -5.82 -25.10 8.27
CA TYR A 83 -4.88 -24.28 7.53
C TYR A 83 -4.52 -24.84 6.15
N PHE A 84 -4.20 -26.14 6.07
CA PHE A 84 -3.85 -26.79 4.80
C PHE A 84 -5.05 -26.89 3.85
N ASN A 85 -6.24 -27.17 4.37
CA ASN A 85 -7.46 -27.24 3.57
C ASN A 85 -7.87 -25.86 3.08
N ASP A 86 -7.77 -24.86 3.94
CA ASP A 86 -8.15 -23.47 3.68
C ASP A 86 -7.11 -22.68 2.89
N LYS A 87 -5.88 -23.20 2.80
CA LYS A 87 -4.74 -22.61 2.09
C LYS A 87 -4.36 -21.20 2.59
N GLY A 88 -4.81 -20.81 3.79
CA GLY A 88 -4.54 -19.52 4.41
C GLY A 88 -5.26 -19.32 5.73
N ILE A 89 -4.82 -18.32 6.48
CA ILE A 89 -5.29 -18.01 7.84
C ILE A 89 -6.39 -16.94 7.80
N ILE A 90 -6.15 -15.88 7.00
CA ILE A 90 -7.01 -14.70 6.95
C ILE A 90 -8.10 -14.95 5.89
N ASN A 91 -9.35 -15.01 6.32
CA ASN A 91 -10.49 -15.03 5.42
C ASN A 91 -11.08 -13.63 5.21
N LYS A 92 -11.94 -13.47 4.21
CA LYS A 92 -12.56 -12.19 3.85
C LYS A 92 -13.34 -11.55 5.01
N THR A 93 -14.02 -12.34 5.82
CA THR A 93 -14.77 -11.82 6.98
C THR A 93 -13.83 -11.22 8.04
N LEU A 94 -12.73 -11.91 8.35
CA LEU A 94 -11.73 -11.40 9.29
C LEU A 94 -11.07 -10.13 8.74
N PHE A 95 -10.73 -10.14 7.44
CA PHE A 95 -10.16 -8.98 6.76
C PHE A 95 -11.10 -7.77 6.80
N GLY A 96 -12.40 -7.96 6.55
CA GLY A 96 -13.40 -6.89 6.60
C GLY A 96 -13.49 -6.22 7.98
N LYS A 97 -13.35 -7.00 9.08
CA LYS A 97 -13.34 -6.45 10.45
C LYS A 97 -12.20 -5.45 10.70
N LEU A 98 -11.13 -5.49 9.91
CA LEU A 98 -10.03 -4.53 10.03
C LEU A 98 -10.48 -3.10 9.74
N PHE A 99 -11.46 -2.90 8.85
CA PHE A 99 -11.84 -1.60 8.32
C PHE A 99 -13.30 -1.24 8.54
N GLU A 100 -14.13 -2.19 8.92
CA GLU A 100 -15.58 -2.05 9.07
C GLU A 100 -15.99 -0.78 9.84
N HIS A 101 -15.28 -0.47 10.93
CA HIS A 101 -15.58 0.70 11.75
C HIS A 101 -15.34 2.03 11.03
N LEU A 102 -14.31 2.11 10.17
CA LEU A 102 -14.03 3.30 9.37
C LEU A 102 -15.15 3.57 8.36
N PHE A 103 -15.58 2.52 7.66
CA PHE A 103 -16.67 2.64 6.69
C PHE A 103 -18.00 2.96 7.38
N LYS A 104 -18.32 2.30 8.49
CA LYS A 104 -19.53 2.59 9.29
C LYS A 104 -19.55 4.02 9.81
N ALA A 105 -18.42 4.57 10.25
CA ALA A 105 -18.32 5.96 10.68
C ALA A 105 -18.67 6.99 9.58
N LYS A 106 -18.58 6.55 8.30
CA LYS A 106 -19.00 7.34 7.12
C LYS A 106 -20.38 6.93 6.57
N GLY A 107 -21.14 6.14 7.32
CA GLY A 107 -22.48 5.67 6.91
C GLY A 107 -22.44 4.63 5.77
N MET A 108 -21.36 3.87 5.63
CA MET A 108 -21.18 2.86 4.60
C MET A 108 -21.01 1.47 5.23
N ASP A 109 -21.56 0.45 4.58
CA ASP A 109 -21.28 -0.95 4.95
C ASP A 109 -20.32 -1.57 3.94
N ILE A 110 -19.08 -1.81 4.35
CA ILE A 110 -18.04 -2.38 3.50
C ILE A 110 -18.41 -3.76 2.93
N ASN A 111 -19.31 -4.49 3.58
CA ASN A 111 -19.72 -5.83 3.16
C ASN A 111 -20.70 -5.82 1.98
N THR A 112 -21.32 -4.71 1.69
CA THR A 112 -22.31 -4.56 0.61
C THR A 112 -21.96 -3.45 -0.38
N LEU A 113 -21.00 -2.59 -0.05
CA LEU A 113 -20.61 -1.42 -0.82
C LEU A 113 -19.87 -1.81 -2.10
N THR A 114 -20.42 -1.45 -3.26
CA THR A 114 -19.78 -1.65 -4.56
C THR A 114 -18.77 -0.55 -4.88
N MET A 115 -17.89 -0.80 -5.87
CA MET A 115 -16.92 0.22 -6.33
C MET A 115 -17.63 1.44 -6.93
N SER A 116 -18.75 1.26 -7.60
CA SER A 116 -19.57 2.36 -8.13
C SER A 116 -20.14 3.22 -7.01
N GLU A 117 -20.84 2.59 -6.06
CA GLU A 117 -21.41 3.28 -4.90
C GLU A 117 -20.36 4.00 -4.04
N PHE A 118 -19.16 3.39 -3.91
CA PHE A 118 -18.05 4.01 -3.20
C PHE A 118 -17.59 5.29 -3.88
N TYR A 119 -17.44 5.26 -5.22
CA TYR A 119 -17.10 6.45 -5.98
C TYR A 119 -18.19 7.53 -5.88
N GLU A 120 -19.46 7.17 -6.00
CA GLU A 120 -20.58 8.11 -5.87
C GLU A 120 -20.59 8.83 -4.50
N LYS A 121 -20.23 8.12 -3.43
CA LYS A 121 -20.19 8.66 -2.07
C LYS A 121 -18.94 9.48 -1.76
N THR A 122 -17.81 9.15 -2.35
CA THR A 122 -16.52 9.79 -2.03
C THR A 122 -16.10 10.83 -3.07
N ASN A 123 -16.58 10.71 -4.30
CA ASN A 123 -16.16 11.49 -5.46
C ASN A 123 -14.64 11.44 -5.70
N VAL A 124 -13.98 10.37 -5.25
CA VAL A 124 -12.54 10.13 -5.42
C VAL A 124 -12.33 8.75 -6.03
N LYS A 125 -11.57 8.67 -7.10
CA LYS A 125 -11.30 7.41 -7.80
C LYS A 125 -10.40 6.50 -6.94
N LEU A 126 -10.87 5.28 -6.69
CA LEU A 126 -10.09 4.20 -6.10
C LEU A 126 -9.75 3.18 -7.17
N CYS A 127 -8.46 2.94 -7.40
CA CYS A 127 -7.95 1.89 -8.28
C CYS A 127 -7.17 0.88 -7.47
N VAL A 128 -7.62 -0.37 -7.50
CA VAL A 128 -7.05 -1.49 -6.76
C VAL A 128 -6.54 -2.53 -7.74
N PHE A 129 -5.36 -3.10 -7.48
CA PHE A 129 -4.74 -4.06 -8.39
C PHE A 129 -4.46 -5.38 -7.70
N ALA A 130 -4.81 -6.49 -8.38
CA ALA A 130 -4.49 -7.86 -7.97
C ALA A 130 -3.98 -8.66 -9.16
N VAL A 131 -3.30 -9.77 -8.91
CA VAL A 131 -2.79 -10.68 -9.94
C VAL A 131 -3.80 -11.79 -10.19
N ASN A 132 -4.19 -11.99 -11.45
CA ASN A 132 -4.95 -13.15 -11.88
C ASN A 132 -4.06 -14.40 -11.78
N ALA A 133 -4.40 -15.34 -10.92
CA ALA A 133 -3.59 -16.54 -10.66
C ALA A 133 -3.46 -17.50 -11.86
N CYS A 134 -4.36 -17.41 -12.86
CA CYS A 134 -4.35 -18.29 -14.02
C CYS A 134 -3.32 -17.87 -15.07
N ASN A 135 -3.13 -16.56 -15.27
CA ASN A 135 -2.25 -16.03 -16.34
C ASN A 135 -1.18 -15.06 -15.84
N PHE A 136 -1.12 -14.79 -14.54
CA PHE A 136 -0.21 -13.86 -13.88
C PHE A 136 -0.27 -12.42 -14.43
N GLN A 137 -1.41 -12.04 -15.04
CA GLN A 137 -1.64 -10.67 -15.49
C GLN A 137 -2.28 -9.84 -14.38
N LEU A 138 -1.93 -8.55 -14.35
CA LEU A 138 -2.51 -7.60 -13.41
C LEU A 138 -3.96 -7.29 -13.80
N LYS A 139 -4.87 -7.46 -12.85
CA LYS A 139 -6.28 -7.04 -12.96
C LYS A 139 -6.48 -5.80 -12.14
N GLN A 140 -7.14 -4.81 -12.75
CA GLN A 140 -7.56 -3.59 -12.08
C GLN A 140 -9.03 -3.68 -11.68
N PHE A 141 -9.33 -3.17 -10.49
CA PHE A 141 -10.67 -3.00 -9.95
C PHE A 141 -10.91 -1.52 -9.65
N ASN A 142 -11.93 -0.93 -10.26
CA ASN A 142 -12.40 0.43 -10.01
C ASN A 142 -13.85 0.58 -10.48
N TYR A 143 -14.45 1.74 -10.23
CA TYR A 143 -15.84 2.01 -10.61
C TYR A 143 -16.11 2.01 -12.11
N GLU A 144 -15.09 2.19 -12.98
CA GLU A 144 -15.23 2.18 -14.45
C GLU A 144 -15.15 0.77 -15.03
N THR A 145 -14.23 -0.06 -14.52
CA THR A 145 -13.93 -1.37 -15.12
C THR A 145 -14.68 -2.51 -14.44
N THR A 146 -15.00 -2.38 -13.17
CA THR A 146 -15.69 -3.39 -12.35
C THR A 146 -16.64 -2.71 -11.34
N PRO A 147 -17.67 -1.98 -11.82
CA PRO A 147 -18.55 -1.16 -10.97
C PRO A 147 -19.25 -1.95 -9.87
N ASP A 148 -19.62 -3.18 -10.15
CA ASP A 148 -20.46 -4.01 -9.29
C ASP A 148 -19.67 -4.86 -8.27
N ILE A 149 -18.34 -4.90 -8.38
CA ILE A 149 -17.53 -5.63 -7.38
C ILE A 149 -17.57 -4.89 -6.04
N LEU A 150 -17.61 -5.65 -4.94
CA LEU A 150 -17.55 -5.06 -3.61
C LEU A 150 -16.15 -4.47 -3.35
N VAL A 151 -16.12 -3.30 -2.71
CA VAL A 151 -14.86 -2.69 -2.27
C VAL A 151 -14.05 -3.67 -1.42
N LEU A 152 -14.71 -4.38 -0.50
CA LEU A 152 -14.08 -5.40 0.33
C LEU A 152 -13.41 -6.49 -0.51
N ASP A 153 -14.06 -6.94 -1.57
CA ASP A 153 -13.55 -7.99 -2.44
C ASP A 153 -12.31 -7.54 -3.21
N ALA A 154 -12.36 -6.35 -3.79
CA ALA A 154 -11.22 -5.77 -4.49
C ALA A 154 -10.00 -5.61 -3.57
N LEU A 155 -10.19 -5.06 -2.35
CA LEU A 155 -9.14 -4.92 -1.35
C LEU A 155 -8.59 -6.27 -0.89
N TYR A 156 -9.47 -7.25 -0.69
CA TYR A 156 -9.07 -8.60 -0.29
C TYR A 156 -8.22 -9.26 -1.37
N TYR A 157 -8.63 -9.22 -2.64
CA TYR A 157 -7.88 -9.80 -3.74
C TYR A 157 -6.51 -9.13 -3.90
N SER A 158 -6.45 -7.82 -3.76
CA SER A 158 -5.19 -7.07 -3.82
C SER A 158 -4.20 -7.43 -2.72
N SER A 159 -4.70 -7.92 -1.59
CA SER A 159 -3.90 -8.29 -0.40
C SER A 159 -3.72 -9.80 -0.24
N CYS A 160 -4.17 -10.61 -1.19
CA CYS A 160 -4.23 -12.07 -1.09
C CYS A 160 -2.85 -12.72 -1.26
N ILE A 161 -2.00 -12.56 -0.23
CA ILE A 161 -0.69 -13.23 -0.17
C ILE A 161 -0.93 -14.74 0.04
N PRO A 162 -0.38 -15.60 -0.82
CA PRO A 162 -0.48 -17.06 -0.66
C PRO A 162 -0.03 -17.50 0.73
N THR A 163 -0.70 -18.50 1.27
CA THR A 163 -0.50 -19.07 2.61
C THR A 163 -0.93 -18.20 3.77
N LEU A 164 -1.00 -16.88 3.62
CA LEU A 164 -1.52 -15.97 4.64
C LEU A 164 -3.03 -15.77 4.47
N PHE A 165 -3.47 -15.51 3.24
CA PHE A 165 -4.87 -15.28 2.92
C PHE A 165 -5.51 -16.52 2.30
N LYS A 166 -6.75 -16.83 2.71
CA LYS A 166 -7.56 -17.86 2.10
C LYS A 166 -7.95 -17.44 0.68
N PRO A 167 -7.66 -18.22 -0.38
CA PRO A 167 -8.03 -17.84 -1.73
C PRO A 167 -9.55 -17.76 -1.89
N TYR A 168 -10.00 -16.74 -2.63
CA TYR A 168 -11.37 -16.55 -3.05
C TYR A 168 -11.44 -16.33 -4.55
N GLU A 169 -12.54 -16.79 -5.15
CA GLU A 169 -12.80 -16.65 -6.58
C GLU A 169 -13.74 -15.47 -6.86
N TYR A 170 -13.47 -14.79 -7.97
CA TYR A 170 -14.36 -13.86 -8.62
C TYR A 170 -14.43 -14.25 -10.10
N GLU A 171 -15.65 -14.51 -10.62
CA GLU A 171 -15.90 -14.98 -11.99
C GLU A 171 -15.07 -16.22 -12.37
N GLY A 172 -14.91 -17.17 -11.44
CA GLY A 172 -14.16 -18.40 -11.64
C GLY A 172 -12.63 -18.25 -11.63
N VAL A 173 -12.11 -17.11 -11.22
CA VAL A 173 -10.69 -16.79 -11.15
C VAL A 173 -10.27 -16.51 -9.73
N CYS A 174 -9.20 -17.17 -9.26
CA CYS A 174 -8.52 -16.79 -8.02
C CYS A 174 -7.56 -15.62 -8.28
N TYR A 175 -7.47 -14.72 -7.31
CA TYR A 175 -6.54 -13.60 -7.36
C TYR A 175 -5.50 -13.69 -6.25
N LEU A 176 -4.31 -13.15 -6.55
CA LEU A 176 -3.18 -13.05 -5.63
C LEU A 176 -2.85 -11.59 -5.40
N ASP A 177 -2.07 -11.32 -4.35
CA ASP A 177 -1.56 -9.98 -4.04
C ASP A 177 -0.93 -9.33 -5.27
N GLY A 178 -1.35 -8.10 -5.57
CA GLY A 178 -0.84 -7.35 -6.73
C GLY A 178 0.65 -7.10 -6.67
N GLY A 179 1.22 -7.06 -5.46
CA GLY A 179 2.64 -6.96 -5.22
C GLY A 179 3.46 -8.14 -5.75
N MET A 180 2.83 -9.25 -6.11
CA MET A 180 3.51 -10.37 -6.80
C MET A 180 3.81 -10.08 -8.28
N HIS A 181 3.24 -9.04 -8.86
CA HIS A 181 3.47 -8.65 -10.26
C HIS A 181 4.20 -7.31 -10.39
N THR A 182 3.82 -6.31 -9.60
CA THR A 182 4.45 -4.99 -9.61
C THR A 182 4.43 -4.37 -8.22
N ASN A 183 5.46 -3.57 -7.92
CA ASN A 183 5.55 -2.90 -6.63
C ASN A 183 4.65 -1.67 -6.55
N THR A 184 4.61 -0.87 -7.61
CA THR A 184 3.81 0.37 -7.67
C THR A 184 2.98 0.42 -8.96
N PRO A 185 1.73 0.93 -8.91
CA PRO A 185 0.84 0.99 -10.07
C PRO A 185 1.00 2.27 -10.89
N VAL A 186 2.15 2.95 -10.83
CA VAL A 186 2.32 4.28 -11.41
C VAL A 186 2.14 4.31 -12.92
N ASP A 187 2.63 3.31 -13.66
CA ASP A 187 2.49 3.26 -15.12
C ASP A 187 1.02 3.19 -15.56
N MET A 188 0.21 2.42 -14.80
CA MET A 188 -1.22 2.34 -15.03
C MET A 188 -1.90 3.67 -14.75
N CYS A 189 -1.53 4.33 -13.66
CA CYS A 189 -2.06 5.65 -13.31
C CYS A 189 -1.78 6.67 -14.40
N VAL A 190 -0.53 6.83 -14.81
CA VAL A 190 -0.12 7.81 -15.82
C VAL A 190 -0.78 7.55 -17.16
N LYS A 191 -0.82 6.28 -17.59
CA LYS A 191 -1.44 5.90 -18.86
C LYS A 191 -2.95 6.14 -18.89
N GLN A 192 -3.65 5.81 -17.79
CA GLN A 192 -5.11 5.93 -17.75
C GLN A 192 -5.59 7.36 -17.60
N GLU A 193 -4.92 8.13 -16.75
CA GLU A 193 -5.34 9.49 -16.44
C GLU A 193 -4.73 10.52 -17.41
N ASN A 194 -3.82 10.08 -18.30
CA ASN A 194 -3.11 10.94 -19.24
C ASN A 194 -2.52 12.20 -18.58
N ILE A 195 -1.89 11.99 -17.43
CA ILE A 195 -1.38 13.04 -16.55
C ILE A 195 0.10 13.32 -16.77
N LYS A 196 0.53 14.49 -16.33
CA LYS A 196 1.94 14.83 -16.30
C LYS A 196 2.64 14.21 -15.10
N LYS A 197 3.96 14.01 -15.22
CA LYS A 197 4.80 13.44 -14.18
C LYS A 197 4.84 14.24 -12.87
N ASP A 198 4.49 15.55 -12.93
CA ASP A 198 4.38 16.46 -11.78
C ASP A 198 2.99 16.48 -11.11
N GLU A 199 2.05 15.70 -11.63
CA GLU A 199 0.70 15.59 -11.08
C GLU A 199 0.47 14.33 -10.25
N VAL A 200 1.47 13.45 -10.15
CA VAL A 200 1.40 12.19 -9.40
C VAL A 200 2.46 12.12 -8.31
N LEU A 201 2.04 11.74 -7.10
CA LEU A 201 2.93 11.32 -6.02
C LEU A 201 3.08 9.80 -6.09
N VAL A 202 4.31 9.35 -6.18
CA VAL A 202 4.67 7.93 -6.21
C VAL A 202 5.44 7.58 -4.96
N LEU A 203 4.95 6.63 -4.19
CA LEU A 203 5.74 5.94 -3.19
C LEU A 203 6.26 4.63 -3.79
N GLU A 204 7.51 4.31 -3.55
CA GLU A 204 8.13 3.07 -4.00
C GLU A 204 8.97 2.46 -2.88
N VAL A 205 8.74 1.19 -2.58
CA VAL A 205 9.58 0.45 -1.63
C VAL A 205 10.80 -0.09 -2.38
N LEU A 206 12.00 0.30 -1.94
CA LEU A 206 13.25 -0.22 -2.48
C LEU A 206 13.38 -1.72 -2.22
N ARG A 207 14.03 -2.41 -3.15
CA ARG A 207 14.12 -3.88 -3.18
C ARG A 207 15.50 -4.41 -2.84
N SER A 208 16.52 -3.56 -2.89
CA SER A 208 17.94 -3.95 -2.87
C SER A 208 18.28 -4.89 -1.72
N ASP A 209 17.67 -4.69 -0.57
CA ASP A 209 18.08 -5.36 0.67
C ASP A 209 17.35 -6.71 0.90
N THR A 210 16.21 -6.93 0.24
CA THR A 210 15.49 -8.22 0.33
C THR A 210 16.21 -9.36 -0.36
N LEU A 211 17.04 -9.06 -1.37
CA LEU A 211 17.82 -10.09 -2.09
C LEU A 211 18.96 -10.67 -1.24
N ASP A 212 19.57 -9.85 -0.40
CA ASP A 212 20.71 -10.24 0.44
C ASP A 212 20.28 -10.97 1.71
N LYS A 213 19.00 -10.88 2.09
CA LYS A 213 18.49 -11.59 3.26
C LYS A 213 18.60 -13.10 3.06
N ARG A 214 19.42 -13.74 3.88
CA ARG A 214 19.62 -15.20 3.84
C ARG A 214 18.34 -15.91 4.25
N ILE A 215 17.88 -16.86 3.44
CA ILE A 215 16.85 -17.82 3.83
C ILE A 215 17.53 -18.87 4.70
N SER A 216 17.06 -19.03 5.93
CA SER A 216 17.60 -20.01 6.91
C SER A 216 16.72 -21.25 6.97
N VAL A 217 17.35 -22.39 7.32
CA VAL A 217 16.63 -23.63 7.65
C VAL A 217 15.85 -23.49 8.98
N ASP A 218 16.23 -22.51 9.81
CA ASP A 218 15.58 -22.22 11.10
C ASP A 218 14.41 -21.22 10.95
N ASP A 219 14.16 -20.72 9.72
CA ASP A 219 13.00 -19.86 9.46
C ASP A 219 11.70 -20.63 9.75
N THR A 220 10.71 -19.93 10.29
CA THR A 220 9.35 -20.50 10.34
C THR A 220 8.87 -20.80 8.91
N TYR A 221 7.98 -21.79 8.75
CA TYR A 221 7.40 -22.13 7.44
C TYR A 221 6.84 -20.89 6.72
N PHE A 222 6.16 -20.01 7.46
CA PHE A 222 5.61 -18.77 6.94
C PHE A 222 6.70 -17.83 6.42
N ASN A 223 7.71 -17.54 7.25
CA ASN A 223 8.83 -16.67 6.86
C ASN A 223 9.60 -17.23 5.67
N TYR A 224 9.82 -18.56 5.64
CA TYR A 224 10.46 -19.23 4.53
C TYR A 224 9.71 -18.99 3.21
N ILE A 225 8.40 -19.25 3.17
CA ILE A 225 7.58 -19.05 1.96
C ILE A 225 7.52 -17.58 1.56
N ILE A 226 7.28 -16.66 2.51
CA ILE A 226 7.20 -15.23 2.23
C ILE A 226 8.53 -14.71 1.69
N ASN A 227 9.66 -15.10 2.27
CA ASN A 227 10.97 -14.69 1.79
C ASN A 227 11.23 -15.19 0.35
N ILE A 228 10.81 -16.42 0.00
CA ILE A 228 10.91 -16.93 -1.38
C ILE A 228 10.03 -16.09 -2.31
N LEU A 229 8.76 -15.85 -1.96
CA LEU A 229 7.83 -15.09 -2.78
C LEU A 229 8.34 -13.65 -3.01
N CYS A 230 8.86 -13.00 -1.97
CA CYS A 230 9.47 -11.68 -2.08
C CYS A 230 10.67 -11.68 -3.03
N LYS A 231 11.57 -12.68 -2.94
CA LYS A 231 12.74 -12.78 -3.83
C LYS A 231 12.35 -13.05 -5.28
N LEU A 232 11.37 -13.90 -5.53
CA LEU A 232 10.85 -14.14 -6.87
C LEU A 232 10.27 -12.87 -7.50
N HIS A 233 9.54 -12.10 -6.71
CA HIS A 233 8.97 -10.85 -7.16
C HIS A 233 10.03 -9.80 -7.49
N VAL A 234 11.03 -9.62 -6.61
CA VAL A 234 12.10 -8.61 -6.79
C VAL A 234 12.87 -8.80 -8.09
N ASN A 235 13.12 -10.05 -8.50
CA ASN A 235 13.88 -10.35 -9.72
C ASN A 235 13.12 -10.02 -11.03
N GLY A 236 11.80 -9.81 -10.98
CA GLY A 236 10.94 -9.69 -12.16
C GLY A 236 10.50 -8.29 -12.56
N THR A 237 10.64 -7.29 -11.69
CA THR A 237 10.07 -5.94 -11.93
C THR A 237 11.12 -4.85 -11.85
N PRO A 238 11.21 -3.94 -12.86
CA PRO A 238 12.14 -2.82 -12.82
C PRO A 238 11.75 -1.81 -11.72
N GLU A 239 12.75 -1.15 -11.13
CA GLU A 239 12.52 0.01 -10.27
C GLU A 239 12.12 1.22 -11.10
N VAL A 240 11.32 2.10 -10.50
CA VAL A 240 10.96 3.38 -11.10
C VAL A 240 12.20 4.30 -11.13
N SER A 241 12.50 4.87 -12.30
CA SER A 241 13.61 5.81 -12.41
C SER A 241 13.32 7.11 -11.65
N ALA A 242 14.31 7.59 -10.90
CA ALA A 242 14.20 8.85 -10.15
C ALA A 242 13.93 10.07 -11.06
N ASP A 243 14.33 10.00 -12.32
CA ASP A 243 14.15 11.09 -13.29
C ASP A 243 12.77 11.04 -13.97
N ASP A 244 12.01 9.96 -13.74
CA ASP A 244 10.71 9.78 -14.38
C ASP A 244 9.58 10.57 -13.70
N TYR A 245 9.69 10.86 -12.40
CA TYR A 245 8.61 11.52 -11.66
C TYR A 245 9.15 12.61 -10.73
N GLU A 246 8.48 13.75 -10.69
CA GLU A 246 8.88 14.88 -9.83
C GLU A 246 8.69 14.56 -8.35
N TYR A 247 7.66 13.77 -8.02
CA TYR A 247 7.32 13.38 -6.64
C TYR A 247 7.43 11.86 -6.49
N LEU A 248 8.64 11.33 -6.59
CA LEU A 248 8.96 9.93 -6.31
C LEU A 248 9.72 9.84 -4.99
N ILE A 249 9.12 9.20 -3.99
CA ILE A 249 9.74 8.94 -2.70
C ILE A 249 10.07 7.47 -2.59
N LYS A 250 11.36 7.17 -2.58
CA LYS A 250 11.90 5.82 -2.41
C LYS A 250 12.02 5.50 -0.93
N ILE A 251 11.37 4.44 -0.50
CA ILE A 251 11.32 3.97 0.88
C ILE A 251 12.33 2.84 1.01
N PRO A 252 13.40 3.01 1.80
CA PRO A 252 14.35 1.93 2.05
C PRO A 252 13.66 0.73 2.68
N THR A 253 14.21 -0.44 2.48
CA THR A 253 13.76 -1.61 3.23
C THR A 253 14.00 -1.31 4.72
N LEU A 254 12.98 -1.54 5.54
CA LEU A 254 13.07 -1.30 6.98
C LEU A 254 13.73 -2.50 7.68
N ASP A 255 14.74 -3.13 7.04
CA ASP A 255 15.32 -4.42 7.44
C ASP A 255 16.16 -4.36 8.73
N ASP A 256 16.59 -3.19 9.17
CA ASP A 256 17.20 -2.99 10.50
C ASP A 256 16.21 -3.25 11.64
N TYR A 257 14.92 -3.32 11.32
CA TYR A 257 13.85 -3.70 12.21
C TYR A 257 13.28 -5.04 11.73
N VAL A 258 13.81 -6.14 12.27
CA VAL A 258 13.10 -7.44 12.23
C VAL A 258 11.86 -7.26 13.10
N TYR A 259 10.85 -6.61 12.53
CA TYR A 259 9.58 -6.48 13.22
C TYR A 259 8.96 -7.87 13.31
N ASP A 260 8.93 -8.40 14.51
CA ASP A 260 8.06 -9.52 14.81
C ASP A 260 6.61 -9.06 14.54
N TYR A 261 5.90 -9.76 13.68
CA TYR A 261 4.47 -9.49 13.42
C TYR A 261 3.67 -9.44 14.72
N HIS A 262 4.07 -10.21 15.71
CA HIS A 262 3.47 -10.17 17.05
C HIS A 262 3.68 -8.81 17.70
N GLU A 263 4.88 -8.26 17.66
CA GLU A 263 5.20 -6.95 18.23
C GLU A 263 4.38 -5.84 17.56
N ILE A 264 4.30 -5.84 16.22
CA ILE A 264 3.52 -4.84 15.48
C ILE A 264 2.03 -4.91 15.81
N THR A 265 1.47 -6.11 15.99
CA THR A 265 0.05 -6.23 16.31
C THR A 265 -0.27 -5.88 17.76
N THR A 266 0.69 -5.97 18.67
CA THR A 266 0.50 -5.75 20.11
C THR A 266 0.96 -4.38 20.59
N SER A 267 2.06 -3.80 20.03
CA SER A 267 2.70 -2.57 20.52
C SER A 267 2.37 -1.35 19.64
N PRO A 268 1.68 -0.33 20.19
CA PRO A 268 1.57 0.99 19.56
C PRO A 268 2.93 1.67 19.36
N GLU A 269 3.87 1.45 20.30
CA GLU A 269 5.22 2.02 20.26
C GLU A 269 6.00 1.52 19.04
N ALA A 270 5.94 0.21 18.77
CA ALA A 270 6.57 -0.37 17.58
C ALA A 270 5.97 0.23 16.28
N ARG A 271 4.65 0.40 16.22
CA ARG A 271 3.99 1.05 15.09
C ARG A 271 4.39 2.51 14.96
N ASN A 272 4.49 3.23 16.08
CA ASN A 272 4.93 4.63 16.07
C ASN A 272 6.38 4.77 15.59
N ALA A 273 7.25 3.83 15.91
CA ALA A 273 8.63 3.82 15.39
C ALA A 273 8.66 3.72 13.85
N ILE A 274 7.82 2.85 13.26
CA ILE A 274 7.70 2.76 11.80
C ILE A 274 7.15 4.06 11.20
N TYR A 275 6.16 4.68 11.85
CA TYR A 275 5.61 5.96 11.42
C TYR A 275 6.66 7.07 11.42
N LEU A 276 7.46 7.19 12.49
CA LEU A 276 8.55 8.15 12.59
C LEU A 276 9.61 7.93 11.51
N LYS A 277 9.92 6.66 11.19
CA LYS A 277 10.82 6.34 10.09
C LYS A 277 10.29 6.83 8.74
N GLY A 278 8.98 6.77 8.54
CA GLY A 278 8.35 7.39 7.36
C GLY A 278 8.55 8.91 7.31
N ILE A 279 8.47 9.60 8.43
CA ILE A 279 8.76 11.05 8.52
C ILE A 279 10.21 11.32 8.12
N GLU A 280 11.19 10.59 8.69
CA GLU A 280 12.61 10.76 8.36
C GLU A 280 12.89 10.56 6.86
N VAL A 281 12.28 9.56 6.24
CA VAL A 281 12.39 9.32 4.79
C VAL A 281 11.89 10.51 4.00
N CYS A 282 10.75 11.09 4.40
CA CYS A 282 10.20 12.25 3.73
C CYS A 282 11.06 13.50 3.93
N GLU A 283 11.61 13.73 5.13
CA GLU A 283 12.52 14.84 5.42
C GLU A 283 13.76 14.77 4.52
N SER A 284 14.41 13.61 4.47
CA SER A 284 15.58 13.40 3.60
C SER A 284 15.25 13.66 2.12
N TYR A 285 14.07 13.25 1.65
CA TYR A 285 13.61 13.52 0.30
C TYR A 285 13.42 15.03 0.04
N LEU A 286 12.80 15.75 0.97
CA LEU A 286 12.57 17.19 0.82
C LEU A 286 13.86 17.98 0.85
N GLU A 287 14.81 17.63 1.70
CA GLU A 287 16.16 18.24 1.75
C GLU A 287 16.90 18.04 0.42
N ALA A 288 16.93 16.82 -0.10
CA ALA A 288 17.56 16.51 -1.38
C ALA A 288 16.92 17.30 -2.55
N LYS A 289 15.60 17.48 -2.51
CA LYS A 289 14.88 18.28 -3.51
C LYS A 289 15.23 19.77 -3.44
N GLN A 290 15.40 20.33 -2.26
CA GLN A 290 15.83 21.72 -2.06
C GLN A 290 17.24 21.97 -2.59
N VAL A 291 18.19 21.06 -2.31
CA VAL A 291 19.57 21.16 -2.82
C VAL A 291 19.58 21.19 -4.35
N LYS A 292 18.90 20.26 -5.02
CA LYS A 292 18.80 20.21 -6.49
C LYS A 292 18.18 21.49 -7.07
N SER A 293 17.21 22.08 -6.39
CA SER A 293 16.57 23.34 -6.84
C SER A 293 17.54 24.52 -6.78
N ASN A 294 18.36 24.61 -5.73
CA ASN A 294 19.36 25.67 -5.57
C ASN A 294 20.47 25.54 -6.61
N GLU A 295 21.02 24.36 -6.84
CA GLU A 295 22.03 24.08 -7.87
C GLU A 295 21.53 24.45 -9.28
N ASN A 296 20.29 24.18 -9.61
CA ASN A 296 19.69 24.51 -10.89
C ASN A 296 19.50 26.03 -11.06
N ASN A 297 19.27 26.77 -9.98
CA ASN A 297 19.17 28.25 -10.04
C ASN A 297 20.55 28.91 -10.19
N GLU A 298 21.57 28.45 -9.48
CA GLU A 298 22.96 28.94 -9.60
C GLU A 298 23.52 28.71 -11.02
N ASN A 299 23.25 27.52 -11.60
CA ASN A 299 23.65 27.21 -12.97
C ASN A 299 22.93 28.05 -14.03
N LYS A 300 21.71 28.54 -13.77
CA LYS A 300 21.01 29.47 -14.67
C LYS A 300 21.57 30.89 -14.60
N GLU A 301 21.94 31.34 -13.41
CA GLU A 301 22.55 32.69 -13.23
C GLU A 301 23.95 32.77 -13.84
N THR A 302 24.74 31.67 -13.73
CA THR A 302 26.08 31.60 -14.34
C THR A 302 26.07 31.53 -15.87
N ASN A 303 24.97 31.03 -16.48
CA ASN A 303 24.86 30.98 -17.95
C ASN A 303 24.25 32.23 -18.58
N ILE A 304 23.85 33.22 -17.80
CA ILE A 304 23.30 34.52 -18.26
C ILE A 304 24.33 35.67 -18.13
N ALA A 305 25.43 35.43 -17.41
CA ALA A 305 26.54 36.36 -17.26
C ALA A 305 27.65 36.10 -18.30
#